data_35604cf7275e3a46ad36b11dc9b3ea8a
#
_entry.id   35604cf7275e3a46ad36b11dc9b3ea8a
#
_cell.length_a   1.000
_cell.length_b   1.000
_cell.length_c   1.000
_cell.angle_alpha   90.00
_cell.angle_beta   90.00
_cell.angle_gamma   90.00
#
_symmetry.space_group_name_H-M   'P 1'
#
loop_
_entity.id
_entity.type
_entity.pdbx_description
1 polymer ?
#
loop_
_entity_poly.entity_id
_entity_poly.type
_entity_poly.pdbx_seq_one_letter_code
_entity_poly.pdbx_strand_id
1 'polypeptide(L)'
;MKLPEKKYIASFDIDAQNTFTPICPNELPVVEGDQIADELNAQAKFASLRIASRDAHTNEALWLSDETNPPLSPIEGHPNLDIRWPAHAIIGTKGFDFIPGLDPAAYDFQVYKGIEVDKHPYGACYHDLGNKLSTGVIEYLRCNGITTVICGGLATDYCVKNTVLQLRNAGFEVILNKAACRGIAPETIASAMAEMEAAGVKFIENASELEEN
;
A
#
# COMPACT_ATOMS: atom_id res chain seq x y z
N MET A 1 -21.21 -8.13 -1.35
CA MET A 1 -20.35 -9.20 -1.92
C MET A 1 -20.16 -10.29 -0.88
N LYS A 2 -20.56 -11.55 -1.19
CA LYS A 2 -20.42 -12.66 -0.25
C LYS A 2 -18.95 -13.10 -0.14
N LEU A 3 -18.46 -13.17 1.10
CA LEU A 3 -17.08 -13.54 1.42
C LEU A 3 -16.94 -15.05 1.70
N PRO A 4 -15.72 -15.62 1.64
CA PRO A 4 -15.44 -16.92 2.26
C PRO A 4 -15.53 -16.83 3.79
N GLU A 5 -15.31 -17.96 4.51
CA GLU A 5 -15.24 -17.92 5.97
C GLU A 5 -14.14 -16.95 6.44
N LYS A 6 -14.43 -16.16 7.47
CA LYS A 6 -13.57 -15.10 8.00
C LYS A 6 -12.11 -15.55 8.27
N LYS A 7 -11.93 -16.82 8.70
CA LYS A 7 -10.60 -17.38 8.98
C LYS A 7 -9.65 -17.43 7.77
N TYR A 8 -10.18 -17.31 6.54
CA TYR A 8 -9.41 -17.30 5.29
C TYR A 8 -9.20 -15.89 4.72
N ILE A 9 -9.57 -14.86 5.47
CA ILE A 9 -9.53 -13.47 5.02
C ILE A 9 -8.52 -12.68 5.82
N ALA A 10 -7.68 -11.91 5.12
CA ALA A 10 -6.88 -10.84 5.70
C ALA A 10 -7.38 -9.47 5.22
N SER A 11 -7.28 -8.46 6.09
CA SER A 11 -7.36 -7.04 5.72
C SER A 11 -5.96 -6.48 5.61
N PHE A 12 -5.66 -5.78 4.53
CA PHE A 12 -4.34 -5.18 4.29
C PHE A 12 -4.46 -3.67 4.12
N ASP A 13 -3.92 -2.94 5.09
CA ASP A 13 -3.83 -1.49 5.08
C ASP A 13 -2.47 -1.09 4.48
N ILE A 14 -2.49 -0.66 3.22
CA ILE A 14 -1.28 -0.40 2.43
C ILE A 14 -0.86 1.05 2.61
N ASP A 15 0.29 1.28 3.25
CA ASP A 15 0.97 2.57 3.41
C ASP A 15 0.03 3.71 3.84
N ALA A 16 -0.89 3.42 4.77
CA ALA A 16 -1.83 4.41 5.31
C ALA A 16 -1.12 5.32 6.34
N GLN A 17 -0.17 6.13 5.83
CA GLN A 17 0.74 6.97 6.60
C GLN A 17 0.48 8.46 6.37
N ASN A 18 0.88 9.28 7.36
CA ASN A 18 0.74 10.74 7.31
C ASN A 18 1.46 11.37 6.11
N THR A 19 2.57 10.79 5.66
CA THR A 19 3.36 11.25 4.51
C THR A 19 2.52 11.39 3.23
N PHE A 20 1.53 10.50 3.06
CA PHE A 20 0.64 10.47 1.89
C PHE A 20 -0.68 11.21 2.14
N THR A 21 -0.67 12.23 2.99
CA THR A 21 -1.88 12.97 3.36
C THR A 21 -1.59 14.46 3.50
N PRO A 22 -2.64 15.32 3.53
CA PRO A 22 -2.47 16.74 3.82
C PRO A 22 -1.88 17.07 5.21
N ILE A 23 -1.75 16.08 6.09
CA ILE A 23 -1.07 16.23 7.41
C ILE A 23 0.42 16.54 7.24
N CYS A 24 1.04 16.03 6.17
CA CYS A 24 2.44 16.29 5.80
C CYS A 24 2.52 16.95 4.41
N PRO A 25 2.11 18.23 4.27
CA PRO A 25 1.91 18.87 2.97
C PRO A 25 3.19 19.07 2.15
N ASN A 26 4.36 18.95 2.75
CA ASN A 26 5.66 19.10 2.10
C ASN A 26 6.28 17.75 1.67
N GLU A 27 5.59 16.63 1.91
CA GLU A 27 6.02 15.29 1.50
C GLU A 27 5.27 14.88 0.20
N LEU A 28 4.43 13.88 0.25
CA LEU A 28 3.65 13.40 -0.91
C LEU A 28 2.12 13.43 -0.64
N PRO A 29 1.53 14.59 -0.38
CA PRO A 29 0.14 14.66 0.05
C PRO A 29 -0.83 14.21 -1.04
N VAL A 30 -1.67 13.25 -0.70
CA VAL A 30 -2.83 12.81 -1.50
C VAL A 30 -4.07 13.46 -0.90
N VAL A 31 -4.91 14.04 -1.75
CA VAL A 31 -6.17 14.71 -1.32
C VAL A 31 -7.04 13.71 -0.56
N GLU A 32 -7.52 14.11 0.63
CA GLU A 32 -8.36 13.28 1.52
C GLU A 32 -7.71 11.94 1.96
N GLY A 33 -6.38 11.78 1.82
CA GLY A 33 -5.70 10.57 2.25
C GLY A 33 -5.82 10.27 3.74
N ASP A 34 -6.02 11.30 4.56
CA ASP A 34 -6.27 11.22 6.01
C ASP A 34 -7.69 10.78 6.39
N GLN A 35 -8.61 10.66 5.42
CA GLN A 35 -10.03 10.36 5.67
C GLN A 35 -10.38 8.87 5.49
N ILE A 36 -9.42 8.00 5.22
CA ILE A 36 -9.69 6.58 4.91
C ILE A 36 -9.68 5.66 6.15
N ALA A 37 -9.29 6.17 7.33
CA ALA A 37 -9.09 5.34 8.52
C ALA A 37 -10.35 4.58 8.95
N ASP A 38 -11.51 5.23 8.94
CA ASP A 38 -12.77 4.60 9.34
C ASP A 38 -13.14 3.44 8.41
N GLU A 39 -12.88 3.60 7.11
CA GLU A 39 -13.19 2.59 6.12
C GLU A 39 -12.20 1.40 6.19
N LEU A 40 -10.91 1.66 6.46
CA LEU A 40 -9.92 0.63 6.76
C LEU A 40 -10.30 -0.16 8.04
N ASN A 41 -10.76 0.53 9.07
CA ASN A 41 -11.26 -0.10 10.29
C ASN A 41 -12.55 -0.90 10.04
N ALA A 42 -13.41 -0.45 9.13
CA ALA A 42 -14.64 -1.15 8.77
C ALA A 42 -14.36 -2.46 8.03
N GLN A 43 -13.48 -2.44 7.00
CA GLN A 43 -13.12 -3.64 6.25
C GLN A 43 -12.40 -4.68 7.11
N ALA A 44 -11.57 -4.24 8.08
CA ALA A 44 -10.84 -5.14 8.97
C ALA A 44 -11.75 -6.04 9.83
N LYS A 45 -13.01 -5.65 10.07
CA LYS A 45 -13.98 -6.46 10.83
C LYS A 45 -14.33 -7.78 10.13
N PHE A 46 -14.20 -7.83 8.81
CA PHE A 46 -14.48 -9.01 7.99
C PHE A 46 -13.30 -9.99 7.89
N ALA A 47 -12.15 -9.64 8.44
CA ALA A 47 -10.91 -10.42 8.36
C ALA A 47 -10.54 -11.05 9.71
N SER A 48 -9.88 -12.19 9.66
CA SER A 48 -9.29 -12.84 10.85
C SER A 48 -7.88 -12.36 11.14
N LEU A 49 -7.25 -11.71 10.16
CA LEU A 49 -5.90 -11.16 10.20
C LEU A 49 -5.93 -9.74 9.68
N ARG A 50 -5.28 -8.81 10.38
CA ARG A 50 -5.05 -7.45 9.90
C ARG A 50 -3.56 -7.19 9.74
N ILE A 51 -3.13 -6.84 8.55
CA ILE A 51 -1.73 -6.54 8.25
C ILE A 51 -1.58 -5.13 7.68
N ALA A 52 -0.40 -4.56 7.82
CA ALA A 52 -0.10 -3.25 7.25
C ALA A 52 1.28 -3.22 6.59
N SER A 53 1.44 -2.38 5.58
CA SER A 53 2.73 -1.93 5.10
C SER A 53 2.97 -0.47 5.45
N ARG A 54 4.25 -0.11 5.54
CA ARG A 54 4.69 1.27 5.61
C ARG A 54 5.89 1.49 4.70
N ASP A 55 5.88 2.58 3.92
CA ASP A 55 7.10 3.14 3.40
C ASP A 55 8.00 3.53 4.57
N ALA A 56 9.28 3.21 4.47
CA ALA A 56 10.24 3.38 5.55
C ALA A 56 11.58 3.80 4.95
N HIS A 57 11.79 5.10 4.81
CA HIS A 57 12.93 5.65 4.10
C HIS A 57 13.94 6.31 5.02
N THR A 58 15.13 6.58 4.48
CA THR A 58 16.19 7.32 5.14
C THR A 58 16.52 8.60 4.37
N ASN A 59 17.11 9.59 5.05
CA ASN A 59 17.59 10.80 4.40
C ASN A 59 18.81 10.58 3.48
N GLU A 60 19.34 9.36 3.41
CA GLU A 60 20.49 8.97 2.59
C GLU A 60 20.07 8.25 1.29
N ALA A 61 18.76 8.14 1.03
CA ALA A 61 18.26 7.41 -0.13
C ALA A 61 18.71 8.06 -1.45
N LEU A 62 19.19 7.24 -2.38
CA LEU A 62 19.77 7.70 -3.65
C LEU A 62 18.72 8.27 -4.63
N TRP A 63 17.48 8.00 -4.39
CA TRP A 63 16.35 8.47 -5.20
C TRP A 63 15.78 9.83 -4.76
N LEU A 64 16.31 10.43 -3.70
CA LEU A 64 15.85 11.74 -3.26
C LEU A 64 16.03 12.78 -4.36
N SER A 65 15.00 13.61 -4.57
CA SER A 65 15.06 14.78 -5.44
C SER A 65 15.80 15.91 -4.77
N ASP A 66 16.44 16.74 -5.56
CA ASP A 66 17.15 17.96 -5.15
C ASP A 66 16.96 19.07 -6.18
N GLU A 67 17.63 20.21 -6.00
CA GLU A 67 17.54 21.36 -6.93
C GLU A 67 18.01 21.03 -8.36
N THR A 68 18.95 20.09 -8.49
CA THR A 68 19.52 19.67 -9.78
C THR A 68 18.70 18.53 -10.40
N ASN A 69 18.14 17.70 -9.57
CA ASN A 69 17.41 16.49 -9.94
C ASN A 69 15.96 16.59 -9.40
N PRO A 70 15.05 17.23 -10.11
CA PRO A 70 13.70 17.49 -9.62
C PRO A 70 12.88 16.21 -9.44
N PRO A 71 11.77 16.25 -8.66
CA PRO A 71 10.83 15.12 -8.54
C PRO A 71 10.37 14.62 -9.91
N LEU A 72 10.17 13.31 -10.01
CA LEU A 72 9.79 12.56 -11.22
C LEU A 72 10.85 12.53 -12.32
N SER A 73 12.05 13.08 -12.11
CA SER A 73 13.14 12.89 -13.06
C SER A 73 13.65 11.43 -13.02
N PRO A 74 14.01 10.85 -14.18
CA PRO A 74 14.43 9.45 -14.25
C PRO A 74 15.78 9.21 -13.56
N ILE A 75 15.97 8.00 -13.03
CA ILE A 75 17.23 7.53 -12.47
C ILE A 75 17.77 6.42 -13.37
N GLU A 76 18.95 6.64 -13.91
CA GLU A 76 19.63 5.66 -14.77
C GLU A 76 20.71 4.88 -14.01
N GLY A 77 20.93 3.62 -14.44
CA GLY A 77 22.02 2.78 -13.91
C GLY A 77 21.71 2.09 -12.57
N HIS A 78 20.52 2.26 -12.03
CA HIS A 78 20.09 1.60 -10.77
C HIS A 78 18.90 0.67 -11.03
N PRO A 79 19.02 -0.65 -10.86
CA PRO A 79 17.97 -1.61 -11.23
C PRO A 79 16.72 -1.54 -10.33
N ASN A 80 16.81 -0.92 -9.16
CA ASN A 80 15.74 -0.82 -8.17
C ASN A 80 15.29 0.63 -7.91
N LEU A 81 15.66 1.54 -8.80
CA LEU A 81 15.25 2.96 -8.79
C LEU A 81 14.82 3.33 -10.20
N ASP A 82 13.66 3.96 -10.32
CA ASP A 82 13.11 4.40 -11.60
C ASP A 82 13.07 5.93 -11.74
N ILE A 83 12.51 6.61 -10.75
CA ILE A 83 12.35 8.06 -10.71
C ILE A 83 12.66 8.62 -9.33
N ARG A 84 12.91 9.93 -9.28
CA ARG A 84 13.16 10.66 -8.04
C ARG A 84 11.88 11.10 -7.37
N TRP A 85 11.90 11.06 -6.05
CA TRP A 85 10.81 11.52 -5.19
C TRP A 85 11.31 12.55 -4.17
N PRO A 86 10.46 13.46 -3.71
CA PRO A 86 10.80 14.27 -2.53
C PRO A 86 10.99 13.37 -1.30
N ALA A 87 11.69 13.87 -0.30
CA ALA A 87 11.83 13.16 0.97
C ALA A 87 10.44 12.92 1.58
N HIS A 88 10.14 11.66 1.91
CA HIS A 88 8.86 11.24 2.45
C HIS A 88 9.03 9.98 3.30
N ALA A 89 8.09 9.71 4.19
CA ALA A 89 8.06 8.51 5.05
C ALA A 89 9.41 8.24 5.75
N ILE A 90 10.15 9.26 6.12
CA ILE A 90 11.44 9.11 6.81
C ILE A 90 11.20 8.51 8.19
N ILE A 91 11.87 7.40 8.50
CA ILE A 91 11.72 6.67 9.75
C ILE A 91 11.93 7.60 10.96
N GLY A 92 11.02 7.56 11.92
CA GLY A 92 11.03 8.37 13.13
C GLY A 92 10.46 9.78 12.97
N THR A 93 9.95 10.14 11.79
CA THR A 93 9.23 11.41 11.57
C THR A 93 7.73 11.22 11.66
N LYS A 94 6.99 12.33 11.75
CA LYS A 94 5.51 12.33 11.70
C LYS A 94 4.97 11.72 10.39
N GLY A 95 5.67 11.91 9.28
CA GLY A 95 5.30 11.34 7.98
C GLY A 95 5.30 9.81 7.99
N PHE A 96 6.21 9.21 8.72
CA PHE A 96 6.30 7.76 8.86
C PHE A 96 5.15 7.14 9.67
N ASP A 97 4.52 7.89 10.57
CA ASP A 97 3.43 7.37 11.42
C ASP A 97 2.18 7.07 10.60
N PHE A 98 1.36 6.14 11.08
CA PHE A 98 0.02 5.91 10.55
C PHE A 98 -0.85 7.17 10.64
N ILE A 99 -1.82 7.28 9.76
CA ILE A 99 -2.84 8.33 9.82
C ILE A 99 -3.65 8.22 11.12
N PRO A 100 -4.18 9.34 11.64
CA PRO A 100 -5.04 9.32 12.82
C PRO A 100 -6.23 8.37 12.65
N GLY A 101 -6.57 7.63 13.70
CA GLY A 101 -7.66 6.65 13.70
C GLY A 101 -7.20 5.21 13.43
N LEU A 102 -5.94 4.99 13.07
CA LEU A 102 -5.34 3.66 12.99
C LEU A 102 -4.45 3.40 14.22
N ASP A 103 -4.72 2.28 14.91
CA ASP A 103 -3.91 1.86 16.06
C ASP A 103 -2.81 0.90 15.59
N PRO A 104 -1.52 1.23 15.77
CA PRO A 104 -0.41 0.33 15.42
C PRO A 104 -0.47 -1.04 16.11
N ALA A 105 -1.11 -1.12 17.28
CA ALA A 105 -1.27 -2.37 18.03
C ALA A 105 -2.38 -3.29 17.47
N ALA A 106 -3.21 -2.79 16.55
CA ALA A 106 -4.29 -3.56 15.94
C ALA A 106 -3.84 -4.46 14.77
N TYR A 107 -2.56 -4.44 14.41
CA TYR A 107 -2.02 -5.22 13.31
C TYR A 107 -1.29 -6.47 13.80
N ASP A 108 -1.65 -7.63 13.24
CA ASP A 108 -1.00 -8.92 13.49
C ASP A 108 0.39 -9.01 12.83
N PHE A 109 0.59 -8.26 11.73
CA PHE A 109 1.86 -8.19 11.02
C PHE A 109 2.04 -6.83 10.36
N GLN A 110 3.24 -6.28 10.45
CA GLN A 110 3.61 -5.03 9.79
C GLN A 110 4.90 -5.23 9.02
N VAL A 111 4.93 -4.70 7.80
CA VAL A 111 6.13 -4.73 6.95
C VAL A 111 6.59 -3.32 6.61
N TYR A 112 7.89 -3.11 6.60
CA TYR A 112 8.54 -1.89 6.15
C TYR A 112 9.20 -2.16 4.81
N LYS A 113 9.05 -1.22 3.86
CA LYS A 113 9.67 -1.30 2.55
C LYS A 113 10.45 -0.04 2.22
N GLY A 114 11.51 -0.15 1.41
CA GLY A 114 12.32 0.98 1.00
C GLY A 114 13.31 1.50 2.04
N ILE A 115 13.73 0.65 3.00
CA ILE A 115 14.75 0.99 4.02
C ILE A 115 16.13 1.13 3.35
N GLU A 116 16.40 0.32 2.34
CA GLU A 116 17.67 0.32 1.65
C GLU A 116 17.82 1.57 0.78
N VAL A 117 18.97 2.21 0.87
CA VAL A 117 19.24 3.50 0.19
C VAL A 117 19.17 3.44 -1.34
N ASP A 118 19.38 2.24 -1.91
CA ASP A 118 19.41 1.95 -3.35
C ASP A 118 18.13 1.29 -3.88
N LYS A 119 17.04 1.29 -3.12
CA LYS A 119 15.77 0.69 -3.49
C LYS A 119 14.59 1.62 -3.21
N HIS A 120 13.63 1.60 -4.12
CA HIS A 120 12.36 2.31 -3.96
C HIS A 120 11.20 1.43 -4.47
N PRO A 121 10.84 0.35 -3.73
CA PRO A 121 9.75 -0.53 -4.12
C PRO A 121 8.39 0.16 -3.92
N TYR A 122 7.47 -0.01 -4.87
CA TYR A 122 6.09 0.46 -4.72
C TYR A 122 5.23 -0.59 -3.99
N GLY A 123 5.27 -1.83 -4.44
CA GLY A 123 4.47 -2.90 -3.83
C GLY A 123 5.06 -3.43 -2.51
N ALA A 124 4.18 -3.82 -1.60
CA ALA A 124 4.56 -4.22 -0.25
C ALA A 124 5.05 -5.67 -0.12
N CYS A 125 4.92 -6.50 -1.17
CA CYS A 125 5.33 -7.91 -1.09
C CYS A 125 6.81 -8.16 -1.39
N TYR A 126 7.52 -7.15 -1.94
CA TYR A 126 8.94 -7.27 -2.28
C TYR A 126 9.70 -5.99 -1.96
N HIS A 127 11.00 -6.15 -1.62
CA HIS A 127 11.91 -5.03 -1.35
C HIS A 127 12.51 -4.41 -2.61
N ASP A 128 12.26 -4.98 -3.79
CA ASP A 128 12.85 -4.57 -5.06
C ASP A 128 11.80 -4.46 -6.18
N LEU A 129 12.08 -3.63 -7.19
CA LEU A 129 11.21 -3.45 -8.35
C LEU A 129 11.06 -4.72 -9.21
N GLY A 130 12.04 -5.62 -9.13
CA GLY A 130 12.04 -6.88 -9.88
C GLY A 130 11.24 -8.01 -9.25
N ASN A 131 10.61 -7.80 -8.09
CA ASN A 131 9.84 -8.79 -7.34
C ASN A 131 10.64 -10.08 -7.01
N LYS A 132 11.88 -9.91 -6.55
CA LYS A 132 12.80 -11.04 -6.25
C LYS A 132 13.07 -11.21 -4.76
N LEU A 133 13.14 -10.11 -4.01
CA LEU A 133 13.45 -10.11 -2.59
C LEU A 133 12.17 -9.96 -1.77
N SER A 134 11.62 -11.07 -1.26
CA SER A 134 10.37 -11.08 -0.49
C SER A 134 10.47 -10.25 0.79
N THR A 135 9.40 -9.54 1.13
CA THR A 135 9.20 -8.88 2.43
C THR A 135 8.62 -9.83 3.50
N GLY A 136 8.22 -11.03 3.10
CA GLY A 136 7.55 -12.01 3.96
C GLY A 136 6.02 -11.90 3.98
N VAL A 137 5.40 -10.92 3.35
CA VAL A 137 3.94 -10.73 3.32
C VAL A 137 3.23 -11.95 2.74
N ILE A 138 3.66 -12.41 1.56
CA ILE A 138 3.04 -13.56 0.88
C ILE A 138 3.16 -14.82 1.71
N GLU A 139 4.35 -15.06 2.27
CA GLU A 139 4.64 -16.21 3.12
C GLU A 139 3.81 -16.17 4.40
N TYR A 140 3.71 -15.01 5.03
CA TYR A 140 2.91 -14.83 6.24
C TYR A 140 1.43 -15.12 6.00
N LEU A 141 0.85 -14.59 4.92
CA LEU A 141 -0.53 -14.86 4.54
C LEU A 141 -0.76 -16.35 4.27
N ARG A 142 0.14 -17.01 3.53
CA ARG A 142 0.05 -18.46 3.23
C ARG A 142 0.15 -19.33 4.47
N CYS A 143 1.10 -19.02 5.36
CA CYS A 143 1.27 -19.75 6.61
C CYS A 143 0.03 -19.67 7.52
N ASN A 144 -0.75 -18.61 7.41
CA ASN A 144 -2.00 -18.43 8.15
C ASN A 144 -3.24 -18.92 7.38
N GLY A 145 -3.06 -19.59 6.24
CA GLY A 145 -4.16 -20.18 5.47
C GLY A 145 -5.06 -19.15 4.77
N ILE A 146 -4.58 -17.92 4.60
CA ILE A 146 -5.33 -16.86 3.93
C ILE A 146 -5.45 -17.16 2.44
N THR A 147 -6.64 -16.96 1.90
CA THR A 147 -6.94 -17.11 0.47
C THR A 147 -7.49 -15.84 -0.15
N THR A 148 -8.05 -14.96 0.66
CA THR A 148 -8.67 -13.70 0.23
C THR A 148 -8.07 -12.53 1.00
N VAL A 149 -7.72 -11.44 0.31
CA VAL A 149 -7.19 -10.23 0.91
C VAL A 149 -8.06 -9.04 0.53
N ILE A 150 -8.59 -8.34 1.54
CA ILE A 150 -9.31 -7.07 1.36
C ILE A 150 -8.29 -5.96 1.52
N CYS A 151 -8.09 -5.15 0.48
CA CYS A 151 -7.05 -4.13 0.40
C CYS A 151 -7.65 -2.72 0.41
N GLY A 152 -6.97 -1.81 1.09
CA GLY A 152 -7.14 -0.38 1.03
C GLY A 152 -5.83 0.32 1.35
N GLY A 153 -5.72 1.63 1.15
CA GLY A 153 -4.52 2.40 1.47
C GLY A 153 -4.17 3.51 0.47
N LEU A 154 -2.91 3.90 0.47
CA LEU A 154 -2.35 5.03 -0.27
C LEU A 154 -1.07 4.64 -1.03
N ALA A 155 -0.82 5.19 -2.22
CA ALA A 155 -1.81 5.78 -3.10
C ALA A 155 -2.34 4.72 -4.07
N THR A 156 -3.61 4.85 -4.49
CA THR A 156 -4.30 3.89 -5.37
C THR A 156 -3.49 3.50 -6.59
N ASP A 157 -2.89 4.49 -7.25
CA ASP A 157 -2.18 4.41 -8.52
C ASP A 157 -0.71 3.97 -8.41
N TYR A 158 -0.18 3.86 -7.18
CA TYR A 158 1.21 3.43 -6.90
C TYR A 158 1.27 2.21 -5.96
N CYS A 159 1.39 2.45 -4.66
CA CYS A 159 1.64 1.36 -3.70
C CYS A 159 0.48 0.39 -3.61
N VAL A 160 -0.76 0.87 -3.66
CA VAL A 160 -1.96 0.01 -3.63
C VAL A 160 -2.00 -0.87 -4.87
N LYS A 161 -1.95 -0.27 -6.08
CA LYS A 161 -1.95 -1.05 -7.34
C LYS A 161 -0.87 -2.13 -7.34
N ASN A 162 0.38 -1.73 -7.06
CA ASN A 162 1.50 -2.68 -7.13
C ASN A 162 1.37 -3.81 -6.11
N THR A 163 0.96 -3.52 -4.88
CA THR A 163 0.72 -4.55 -3.84
C THR A 163 -0.40 -5.51 -4.26
N VAL A 164 -1.52 -4.97 -4.73
CA VAL A 164 -2.68 -5.75 -5.19
C VAL A 164 -2.30 -6.68 -6.34
N LEU A 165 -1.55 -6.20 -7.32
CA LEU A 165 -1.08 -7.01 -8.44
C LEU A 165 -0.08 -8.09 -7.98
N GLN A 166 0.81 -7.79 -7.04
CA GLN A 166 1.72 -8.78 -6.45
C GLN A 166 0.94 -9.90 -5.72
N LEU A 167 -0.10 -9.56 -4.97
CA LEU A 167 -0.97 -10.52 -4.30
C LEU A 167 -1.75 -11.39 -5.31
N ARG A 168 -2.30 -10.79 -6.38
CA ARG A 168 -2.95 -11.53 -7.46
C ARG A 168 -2.00 -12.51 -8.15
N ASN A 169 -0.79 -12.06 -8.48
CA ASN A 169 0.25 -12.90 -9.06
C ASN A 169 0.68 -14.06 -8.13
N ALA A 170 0.59 -13.85 -6.81
CA ALA A 170 0.84 -14.90 -5.82
C ALA A 170 -0.34 -15.87 -5.63
N GLY A 171 -1.47 -15.66 -6.32
CA GLY A 171 -2.64 -16.54 -6.35
C GLY A 171 -3.72 -16.24 -5.30
N PHE A 172 -3.65 -15.10 -4.60
CA PHE A 172 -4.72 -14.69 -3.69
C PHE A 172 -5.93 -14.12 -4.47
N GLU A 173 -7.13 -14.36 -3.98
CA GLU A 173 -8.28 -13.53 -4.32
C GLU A 173 -8.09 -12.15 -3.65
N VAL A 174 -8.24 -11.08 -4.43
CA VAL A 174 -8.07 -9.71 -3.92
C VAL A 174 -9.33 -8.90 -4.15
N ILE A 175 -9.77 -8.23 -3.10
CA ILE A 175 -10.89 -7.28 -3.09
C ILE A 175 -10.31 -5.92 -2.77
N LEU A 176 -10.47 -4.94 -3.67
CA LEU A 176 -10.10 -3.56 -3.40
C LEU A 176 -11.31 -2.78 -2.91
N ASN A 177 -11.19 -2.19 -1.73
CA ASN A 177 -12.18 -1.29 -1.15
C ASN A 177 -11.90 0.15 -1.62
N LYS A 178 -12.71 0.66 -2.55
CA LYS A 178 -12.49 1.97 -3.16
C LYS A 178 -12.62 3.12 -2.16
N ALA A 179 -13.55 3.05 -1.21
CA ALA A 179 -13.69 4.07 -0.18
C ALA A 179 -12.49 4.13 0.78
N ALA A 180 -11.74 3.03 0.92
CA ALA A 180 -10.52 2.94 1.71
C ALA A 180 -9.26 3.36 0.92
N CYS A 181 -9.39 3.96 -0.26
CA CYS A 181 -8.27 4.36 -1.11
C CYS A 181 -8.38 5.81 -1.54
N ARG A 182 -7.23 6.46 -1.74
CA ARG A 182 -7.09 7.73 -2.46
C ARG A 182 -5.86 7.66 -3.36
N GLY A 183 -5.91 8.32 -4.51
CA GLY A 183 -4.83 8.33 -5.50
C GLY A 183 -4.37 9.74 -5.84
N ILE A 184 -3.29 9.83 -6.60
CA ILE A 184 -2.59 11.08 -6.88
C ILE A 184 -3.26 11.85 -8.01
N ALA A 185 -3.54 11.20 -9.15
CA ALA A 185 -4.09 11.85 -10.32
C ALA A 185 -5.19 11.02 -11.00
N PRO A 186 -6.26 11.66 -11.52
CA PRO A 186 -7.38 10.93 -12.11
C PRO A 186 -6.98 9.96 -13.22
N GLU A 187 -6.02 10.35 -14.08
CA GLU A 187 -5.58 9.57 -15.23
C GLU A 187 -4.80 8.31 -14.77
N THR A 188 -3.91 8.47 -13.80
CA THR A 188 -3.13 7.35 -13.26
C THR A 188 -3.99 6.42 -12.41
N ILE A 189 -4.97 6.95 -11.67
CA ILE A 189 -5.98 6.16 -10.95
C ILE A 189 -6.79 5.32 -11.95
N ALA A 190 -7.30 5.93 -13.05
CA ALA A 190 -8.09 5.20 -14.04
C ALA A 190 -7.28 4.06 -14.69
N SER A 191 -6.00 4.31 -15.04
CA SER A 191 -5.10 3.29 -15.56
C SER A 191 -4.87 2.17 -14.54
N ALA A 192 -4.60 2.52 -13.29
CA ALA A 192 -4.38 1.54 -12.21
C ALA A 192 -5.60 0.65 -11.97
N MET A 193 -6.80 1.25 -11.96
CA MET A 193 -8.05 0.51 -11.81
C MET A 193 -8.26 -0.48 -12.95
N ALA A 194 -8.00 -0.07 -14.19
CA ALA A 194 -8.10 -0.95 -15.38
C ALA A 194 -7.08 -2.12 -15.33
N GLU A 195 -5.84 -1.84 -14.91
CA GLU A 195 -4.81 -2.88 -14.75
C GLU A 195 -5.21 -3.90 -13.67
N MET A 196 -5.72 -3.44 -12.53
CA MET A 196 -6.18 -4.31 -11.44
C MET A 196 -7.41 -5.14 -11.87
N GLU A 197 -8.37 -4.54 -12.60
CA GLU A 197 -9.53 -5.25 -13.15
C GLU A 197 -9.10 -6.35 -14.13
N ALA A 198 -8.18 -6.04 -15.04
CA ALA A 198 -7.63 -7.02 -15.99
C ALA A 198 -6.89 -8.18 -15.28
N ALA A 199 -6.30 -7.93 -14.10
CA ALA A 199 -5.70 -8.96 -13.25
C ALA A 199 -6.72 -9.77 -12.42
N GLY A 200 -8.02 -9.47 -12.53
CA GLY A 200 -9.09 -10.15 -11.83
C GLY A 200 -9.29 -9.72 -10.37
N VAL A 201 -8.88 -8.49 -10.04
CA VAL A 201 -9.22 -7.87 -8.75
C VAL A 201 -10.71 -7.58 -8.70
N LYS A 202 -11.35 -7.87 -7.59
CA LYS A 202 -12.75 -7.52 -7.34
C LYS A 202 -12.80 -6.16 -6.65
N PHE A 203 -13.80 -5.35 -6.96
CA PHE A 203 -13.98 -4.04 -6.38
C PHE A 203 -15.27 -3.96 -5.57
N ILE A 204 -15.21 -3.22 -4.47
CA ILE A 204 -16.36 -2.76 -3.71
C ILE A 204 -16.29 -1.24 -3.56
N GLU A 205 -17.46 -0.59 -3.50
CA GLU A 205 -17.50 0.85 -3.28
C GLU A 205 -17.09 1.19 -1.83
N ASN A 206 -17.55 0.38 -0.87
CA ASN A 206 -17.20 0.51 0.54
C ASN A 206 -17.44 -0.81 1.29
N ALA A 207 -16.99 -0.89 2.54
CA ALA A 207 -17.05 -2.12 3.35
C ALA A 207 -18.49 -2.61 3.65
N SER A 208 -19.52 -1.74 3.53
CA SER A 208 -20.91 -2.16 3.75
C SER A 208 -21.44 -3.11 2.66
N GLU A 209 -20.74 -3.25 1.53
CA GLU A 209 -21.06 -4.23 0.50
C GLU A 209 -20.55 -5.64 0.80
N LEU A 210 -19.76 -5.80 1.86
CA LEU A 210 -19.24 -7.09 2.29
C LEU A 210 -20.27 -7.82 3.18
N GLU A 211 -20.47 -9.10 2.92
CA GLU A 211 -21.39 -9.96 3.67
C GLU A 211 -20.61 -11.17 4.21
N GLU A 212 -20.68 -11.40 5.51
CA GLU A 212 -20.13 -12.59 6.14
C GLU A 212 -20.82 -13.88 5.61
N ASN A 213 -20.07 -14.99 5.60
CA ASN A 213 -20.61 -16.30 5.18
C ASN A 213 -21.16 -17.06 6.37
#